data_c3061e25792de395fd67e05b1bede45b
#
_entry.id   c3061e25792de395fd67e05b1bede45b
#
_cell.length_a   1.000
_cell.length_b   1.000
_cell.length_c   1.000
_cell.angle_alpha   90.00
_cell.angle_beta   90.00
_cell.angle_gamma   90.00
#
_symmetry.space_group_name_H-M   'P 1'
#
loop_
_entity.id
_entity.type
_entity.pdbx_description
1 polymer ?
#
loop_
_entity_poly.entity_id
_entity_poly.type
_entity_poly.pdbx_seq_one_letter_code
_entity_poly.pdbx_strand_id
1 'polypeptide(L)'
;TISDATASPWNWEATAREDPQYRPFDADAYFIGGTKGALSLPRLHQFSYDGASNWHKPLQMEIPAVDPALPHKMQLKHFVKVVRREVEPVVTPADNVKTLTLLNAIKEAAETGQLVEL
;
A
#
# COMPACT_ATOMS: atom_id res chain seq x y z
N THR A 1 -14.31 -5.83 5.33
CA THR A 1 -14.52 -6.91 4.36
C THR A 1 -13.35 -6.94 3.40
N ILE A 2 -12.80 -8.12 3.13
CA ILE A 2 -11.76 -8.36 2.12
C ILE A 2 -12.43 -9.22 1.04
N SER A 3 -12.26 -8.84 -0.23
CA SER A 3 -12.84 -9.58 -1.35
C SER A 3 -11.97 -9.39 -2.59
N ASP A 4 -11.73 -10.46 -3.31
CA ASP A 4 -11.10 -10.49 -4.63
C ASP A 4 -12.13 -10.58 -5.78
N ALA A 5 -13.40 -10.76 -5.44
CA ALA A 5 -14.50 -10.95 -6.38
C ALA A 5 -15.36 -9.70 -6.61
N THR A 6 -15.11 -8.61 -5.88
CA THR A 6 -15.90 -7.38 -6.00
C THR A 6 -15.43 -6.56 -7.18
N ALA A 7 -16.31 -6.32 -8.13
CA ALA A 7 -16.04 -5.39 -9.23
C ALA A 7 -15.96 -3.96 -8.69
N SER A 8 -14.74 -3.47 -8.47
CA SER A 8 -14.50 -2.12 -7.94
C SER A 8 -13.22 -1.52 -8.52
N PRO A 9 -13.11 -0.18 -8.55
CA PRO A 9 -11.88 0.49 -8.97
C PRO A 9 -10.82 0.55 -7.84
N TRP A 10 -11.13 0.04 -6.63
CA TRP A 10 -10.33 0.26 -5.42
C TRP A 10 -9.27 -0.83 -5.23
N ASN A 11 -8.67 -1.30 -6.29
CA ASN A 11 -7.56 -2.24 -6.24
C ASN A 11 -6.29 -1.60 -6.82
N TRP A 12 -5.14 -2.13 -6.41
CA TRP A 12 -3.85 -1.59 -6.82
C TRP A 12 -3.60 -1.77 -8.31
N GLU A 13 -3.93 -2.92 -8.86
CA GLU A 13 -3.68 -3.29 -10.26
C GLU A 13 -4.39 -2.34 -11.22
N ALA A 14 -5.64 -1.97 -10.91
CA ALA A 14 -6.40 -1.04 -11.76
C ALA A 14 -5.97 0.42 -11.60
N THR A 15 -5.40 0.81 -10.46
CA THR A 15 -5.12 2.22 -10.17
C THR A 15 -3.66 2.60 -10.32
N ALA A 16 -2.71 1.71 -10.00
CA ALA A 16 -1.27 2.01 -9.98
C ALA A 16 -0.63 2.12 -11.36
N ARG A 17 -1.25 1.57 -12.40
CA ARG A 17 -0.74 1.60 -13.79
C ARG A 17 0.63 0.93 -13.96
N GLU A 18 0.94 -0.05 -13.11
CA GLU A 18 2.22 -0.76 -13.12
C GLU A 18 2.25 -1.89 -14.15
N ASP A 19 1.11 -2.48 -14.43
CA ASP A 19 0.95 -3.55 -15.42
C ASP A 19 0.06 -3.08 -16.58
N PRO A 20 0.57 -3.06 -17.82
CA PRO A 20 -0.17 -2.63 -19.00
C PRO A 20 -1.34 -3.55 -19.39
N GLN A 21 -1.43 -4.74 -18.81
CA GLN A 21 -2.54 -5.68 -19.08
C GLN A 21 -3.83 -5.20 -18.38
N TYR A 22 -3.73 -4.45 -17.30
CA TYR A 22 -4.89 -3.88 -16.63
C TYR A 22 -5.28 -2.54 -17.23
N ARG A 23 -6.56 -2.37 -17.51
CA ARG A 23 -7.07 -1.06 -17.92
C ARG A 23 -7.00 -0.10 -16.75
N PRO A 24 -6.29 1.03 -16.88
CA PRO A 24 -6.14 1.97 -15.78
C PRO A 24 -7.46 2.65 -15.44
N PHE A 25 -7.71 2.77 -14.15
CA PHE A 25 -8.81 3.55 -13.59
C PHE A 25 -8.25 4.71 -12.78
N ASP A 26 -8.85 5.90 -12.94
CA ASP A 26 -8.35 7.11 -12.24
C ASP A 26 -9.00 7.23 -10.85
N ALA A 27 -8.49 6.42 -9.92
CA ALA A 27 -8.91 6.40 -8.53
C ALA A 27 -7.71 6.12 -7.63
N ASP A 28 -7.92 6.24 -6.31
CA ASP A 28 -6.99 5.75 -5.30
C ASP A 28 -7.48 4.41 -4.74
N ALA A 29 -6.52 3.51 -4.47
CA ALA A 29 -6.77 2.21 -3.86
C ALA A 29 -6.60 2.25 -2.34
N TYR A 30 -5.73 3.14 -1.83
CA TYR A 30 -5.44 3.25 -0.41
C TYR A 30 -5.62 4.68 0.08
N PHE A 31 -6.21 4.79 1.28
CA PHE A 31 -6.35 6.03 2.04
C PHE A 31 -5.74 5.82 3.41
N ILE A 32 -4.64 6.51 3.68
CA ILE A 32 -3.86 6.35 4.90
C ILE A 32 -4.02 7.62 5.72
N GLY A 33 -4.61 7.49 6.91
CA GLY A 33 -4.74 8.59 7.88
C GLY A 33 -3.63 8.52 8.92
N GLY A 34 -2.99 9.64 9.17
CA GLY A 34 -1.99 9.82 10.22
C GLY A 34 -2.35 10.97 11.15
N THR A 35 -1.55 11.16 12.20
CA THR A 35 -1.77 12.22 13.19
C THR A 35 -1.46 13.64 12.66
N LYS A 36 -0.73 13.74 11.56
CA LYS A 36 -0.31 15.04 10.98
C LYS A 36 -0.96 15.31 9.61
N GLY A 37 -1.66 14.35 9.05
CA GLY A 37 -2.27 14.46 7.73
C GLY A 37 -2.71 13.12 7.18
N ALA A 38 -3.06 13.09 5.92
CA ALA A 38 -3.48 11.89 5.22
C ALA A 38 -2.77 11.78 3.86
N LEU A 39 -2.70 10.56 3.34
CA LEU A 39 -2.13 10.25 2.04
C LEU A 39 -3.07 9.31 1.29
N SER A 40 -3.29 9.57 0.01
CA SER A 40 -3.95 8.61 -0.86
C SER A 40 -3.00 8.08 -1.94
N LEU A 41 -3.16 6.81 -2.27
CA LEU A 41 -2.32 6.08 -3.22
C LEU A 41 -3.17 5.43 -4.30
N PRO A 42 -2.69 5.37 -5.54
CA PRO A 42 -1.33 5.71 -6.01
C PRO A 42 -1.13 7.17 -6.42
N ARG A 43 -2.17 8.02 -6.44
CA ARG A 43 -2.05 9.42 -6.92
C ARG A 43 -1.20 10.32 -6.02
N LEU A 44 -0.79 9.85 -4.85
CA LEU A 44 0.08 10.57 -3.91
C LEU A 44 -0.49 11.90 -3.42
N HIS A 45 -1.83 12.00 -3.28
CA HIS A 45 -2.41 13.19 -2.68
C HIS A 45 -2.12 13.22 -1.19
N GLN A 46 -1.28 14.14 -0.77
CA GLN A 46 -0.96 14.38 0.62
C GLN A 46 -1.80 15.53 1.14
N PHE A 47 -2.55 15.29 2.21
CA PHE A 47 -3.44 16.27 2.84
C PHE A 47 -2.92 16.68 4.19
N SER A 48 -2.86 17.97 4.46
CA SER A 48 -2.41 18.50 5.75
C SER A 48 -3.05 19.86 6.07
N TYR A 49 -2.90 20.30 7.30
CA TYR A 49 -3.19 21.68 7.72
C TYR A 49 -1.89 22.43 7.96
N ASP A 50 -1.89 23.71 7.67
CA ASP A 50 -0.82 24.60 8.10
C ASP A 50 -0.87 24.78 9.63
N GLY A 51 0.11 24.17 10.32
CA GLY A 51 0.19 24.10 11.77
C GLY A 51 -0.83 23.15 12.40
N ALA A 52 -1.49 23.56 13.48
CA ALA A 52 -2.44 22.71 14.18
C ALA A 52 -3.70 22.46 13.35
N SER A 53 -4.19 21.21 13.37
CA SER A 53 -5.44 20.81 12.72
C SER A 53 -6.61 21.64 13.23
N ASN A 54 -7.39 22.21 12.31
CA ASN A 54 -8.53 23.04 12.63
C ASN A 54 -9.58 22.96 11.50
N TRP A 55 -10.82 22.62 11.85
CA TRP A 55 -11.93 22.51 10.92
C TRP A 55 -12.29 23.80 10.17
N HIS A 56 -11.83 24.97 10.68
CA HIS A 56 -12.06 26.27 10.06
C HIS A 56 -10.93 26.71 9.13
N LYS A 57 -9.82 25.96 9.08
CA LYS A 57 -8.72 26.20 8.14
C LYS A 57 -8.91 25.44 6.85
N PRO A 58 -8.43 25.97 5.71
CA PRO A 58 -8.43 25.24 4.47
C PRO A 58 -7.50 24.02 4.57
N LEU A 59 -7.98 22.88 4.11
CA LEU A 59 -7.14 21.69 3.94
C LEU A 59 -6.20 21.94 2.76
N GLN A 60 -4.92 21.74 2.98
CA GLN A 60 -3.91 21.79 1.92
C GLN A 60 -3.78 20.41 1.26
N MET A 61 -3.54 20.40 -0.04
CA MET A 61 -3.28 19.21 -0.81
C MET A 61 -2.02 19.40 -1.64
N GLU A 62 -1.08 18.49 -1.51
CA GLU A 62 0.17 18.47 -2.26
C GLU A 62 0.34 17.11 -2.94
N ILE A 63 1.06 17.10 -4.05
CA ILE A 63 1.47 15.87 -4.73
C ILE A 63 2.99 15.87 -4.73
N PRO A 64 3.64 15.06 -3.88
CA PRO A 64 5.09 14.98 -3.84
C PRO A 64 5.63 14.45 -5.17
N ALA A 65 6.69 15.07 -5.66
CA ALA A 65 7.40 14.59 -6.83
C ALA A 65 8.15 13.30 -6.46
N VAL A 66 7.91 12.24 -7.20
CA VAL A 66 8.63 10.97 -7.08
C VAL A 66 9.16 10.57 -8.45
N ASP A 67 10.34 9.98 -8.46
CA ASP A 67 10.89 9.44 -9.70
C ASP A 67 10.09 8.22 -10.14
N PRO A 68 9.62 8.16 -11.38
CA PRO A 68 8.92 7.01 -11.89
C PRO A 68 9.85 5.79 -11.87
N ALA A 69 9.42 4.72 -11.25
CA ALA A 69 10.16 3.48 -11.17
C ALA A 69 9.26 2.29 -11.51
N LEU A 70 9.84 1.28 -12.12
CA LEU A 70 9.17 0.00 -12.31
C LEU A 70 9.45 -0.88 -11.09
N PRO A 71 8.44 -1.21 -10.27
CA PRO A 71 8.63 -1.91 -9.00
C PRO A 71 9.38 -3.23 -9.15
N HIS A 72 9.00 -4.06 -10.12
CA HIS A 72 9.68 -5.33 -10.40
C HIS A 72 11.15 -5.16 -10.77
N LYS A 73 11.50 -4.13 -11.54
CA LYS A 73 12.89 -3.82 -11.86
C LYS A 73 13.69 -3.41 -10.63
N MET A 74 13.07 -2.61 -9.74
CA MET A 74 13.69 -2.19 -8.48
C MET A 74 13.89 -3.38 -7.54
N GLN A 75 12.89 -4.26 -7.44
CA GLN A 75 12.97 -5.49 -6.66
C GLN A 75 14.11 -6.39 -7.13
N LEU A 76 14.24 -6.62 -8.44
CA LEU A 76 15.33 -7.43 -8.98
C LEU A 76 16.71 -6.81 -8.73
N LYS A 77 16.85 -5.50 -8.91
CA LYS A 77 18.10 -4.79 -8.59
C LYS A 77 18.45 -4.93 -7.11
N HIS A 78 17.48 -4.79 -6.22
CA HIS A 78 17.68 -4.95 -4.79
C HIS A 78 18.07 -6.40 -4.46
N PHE A 79 17.39 -7.39 -5.01
CA PHE A 79 17.68 -8.80 -4.82
C PHE A 79 19.13 -9.15 -5.21
N VAL A 80 19.62 -8.64 -6.35
CA VAL A 80 21.03 -8.84 -6.76
C VAL A 80 22.00 -8.28 -5.71
N LYS A 81 21.71 -7.10 -5.15
CA LYS A 81 22.55 -6.52 -4.08
C LYS A 81 22.53 -7.35 -2.80
N VAL A 82 21.37 -7.89 -2.42
CA VAL A 82 21.23 -8.80 -1.26
C VAL A 82 22.06 -10.07 -1.48
N VAL A 83 21.95 -10.70 -2.65
CA VAL A 83 22.73 -11.90 -3.00
C VAL A 83 24.24 -11.63 -2.92
N ARG A 84 24.68 -10.43 -3.33
CA ARG A 84 26.06 -9.98 -3.23
C ARG A 84 26.47 -9.55 -1.82
N ARG A 85 25.55 -9.55 -0.85
CA ARG A 85 25.74 -9.06 0.51
C ARG A 85 26.17 -7.59 0.60
N GLU A 86 25.72 -6.79 -0.35
CA GLU A 86 25.96 -5.34 -0.39
C GLU A 86 24.93 -4.57 0.46
N VAL A 87 23.74 -5.14 0.65
CA VAL A 87 22.63 -4.56 1.43
C VAL A 87 21.82 -5.67 2.11
N GLU A 88 21.16 -5.33 3.21
CA GLU A 88 20.19 -6.21 3.85
C GLU A 88 18.85 -6.23 3.08
N PRO A 89 18.10 -7.34 3.15
CA PRO A 89 16.78 -7.41 2.52
C PRO A 89 15.80 -6.44 3.21
N VAL A 90 15.05 -5.69 2.41
CA VAL A 90 13.98 -4.80 2.93
C VAL A 90 12.87 -5.61 3.58
N VAL A 91 12.55 -6.77 3.01
CA VAL A 91 11.59 -7.72 3.57
C VAL A 91 12.33 -9.02 3.86
N THR A 92 12.36 -9.42 5.12
CA THR A 92 13.02 -10.63 5.57
C THR A 92 12.09 -11.86 5.52
N PRO A 93 12.63 -13.09 5.54
CA PRO A 93 11.80 -14.29 5.73
C PRO A 93 10.95 -14.23 7.00
N ALA A 94 11.47 -13.65 8.08
CA ALA A 94 10.73 -13.48 9.34
C ALA A 94 9.51 -12.56 9.19
N ASP A 95 9.63 -11.48 8.40
CA ASP A 95 8.49 -10.62 8.10
C ASP A 95 7.44 -11.34 7.25
N ASN A 96 7.88 -12.14 6.29
CA ASN A 96 6.96 -12.96 5.48
C ASN A 96 6.21 -14.00 6.32
N VAL A 97 6.83 -14.59 7.34
CA VAL A 97 6.14 -15.50 8.28
C VAL A 97 5.02 -14.76 9.00
N LYS A 98 5.25 -13.54 9.49
CA LYS A 98 4.20 -12.72 10.14
C LYS A 98 3.03 -12.44 9.19
N THR A 99 3.34 -12.07 7.95
CA THR A 99 2.33 -11.81 6.92
C THR A 99 1.51 -13.09 6.65
N LEU A 100 2.16 -14.23 6.49
CA LEU A 100 1.48 -15.51 6.25
C LEU A 100 0.61 -15.93 7.45
N THR A 101 1.09 -15.71 8.68
CA THR A 101 0.32 -15.96 9.89
C THR A 101 -0.98 -15.13 9.89
N LEU A 102 -0.88 -13.84 9.57
CA LEU A 102 -2.04 -12.97 9.46
C LEU A 102 -3.02 -13.44 8.37
N LEU A 103 -2.53 -13.81 7.19
CA LEU A 103 -3.37 -14.31 6.10
C LEU A 103 -4.11 -15.59 6.47
N ASN A 104 -3.45 -16.52 7.16
CA ASN A 104 -4.07 -17.74 7.66
C ASN A 104 -5.14 -17.45 8.72
N ALA A 105 -4.87 -16.52 9.64
CA ALA A 105 -5.85 -16.11 10.64
C ALA A 105 -7.09 -15.42 10.01
N ILE A 106 -6.90 -14.60 8.98
CA ILE A 106 -8.01 -14.00 8.22
C ILE A 106 -8.88 -15.09 7.58
N LYS A 107 -8.24 -16.10 6.99
CA LYS A 107 -8.94 -17.23 6.36
C LYS A 107 -9.73 -18.03 7.42
N GLU A 108 -9.11 -18.37 8.54
CA GLU A 108 -9.74 -19.07 9.64
C GLU A 108 -10.94 -18.27 10.21
N ALA A 109 -10.77 -16.97 10.43
CA ALA A 109 -11.84 -16.10 10.89
C ALA A 109 -13.01 -16.05 9.90
N ALA A 110 -12.73 -16.07 8.59
CA ALA A 110 -13.75 -16.08 7.55
C ALA A 110 -14.51 -17.42 7.50
N GLU A 111 -13.82 -18.54 7.72
CA GLU A 111 -14.42 -19.89 7.72
C GLU A 111 -15.24 -20.17 9.00
N THR A 112 -14.75 -19.70 10.12
CA THR A 112 -15.36 -20.00 11.44
C THR A 112 -16.34 -18.95 11.94
N GLY A 113 -16.25 -17.71 11.42
CA GLY A 113 -16.98 -16.55 11.93
C GLY A 113 -16.52 -16.10 13.32
N GLN A 114 -15.36 -16.57 13.80
CA GLN A 114 -14.82 -16.25 15.11
C GLN A 114 -13.65 -15.29 15.03
N LEU A 115 -13.39 -14.57 16.14
CA LEU A 115 -12.18 -13.79 16.30
C LEU A 115 -10.98 -14.74 16.42
N VAL A 116 -9.93 -14.49 15.65
CA VAL A 116 -8.64 -15.19 15.75
C VAL A 116 -7.62 -14.21 16.31
N GLU A 117 -7.00 -14.55 17.43
CA GLU A 117 -5.90 -13.78 18.03
C GLU A 117 -4.57 -14.24 17.44
N LEU A 118 -3.62 -13.28 17.21
CA LEU A 118 -2.31 -13.51 16.60
C LEU A 118 -1.21 -13.56 17.64
#